data_64dbcd7dfb1964d7f1e6058e078c473f
#
_entry.id   64dbcd7dfb1964d7f1e6058e078c473f
#
_cell.length_a   1.000
_cell.length_b   1.000
_cell.length_c   1.000
_cell.angle_alpha   90.00
_cell.angle_beta   90.00
_cell.angle_gamma   90.00
#
_symmetry.space_group_name_H-M   'P 1'
#
loop_
_entity.id
_entity.type
_entity.pdbx_description
1 polymer ?
#
loop_
_entity_poly.entity_id
_entity_poly.type
_entity_poly.pdbx_seq_one_letter_code
_entity_poly.pdbx_strand_id
1 'polypeptide(L)' 'MGKVTTEHKDKLGRVLAVGDAVCYPVSNMLYVGTVTKLNNKMVKVQKITKTRYPTEHNKYPHDIIKLDSAEVTFYALQQQ' A
#
# COMPACT_ATOMS: atom_id res chain seq x y z
N MET A 1 23.81 -17.49 7.29
CA MET A 1 23.02 -17.24 7.60
C MET A 1 22.18 -16.76 7.04
N GLY A 2 21.49 -16.99 7.22
CA GLY A 2 20.49 -16.60 6.48
C GLY A 2 19.89 -15.36 6.92
N LYS A 3 19.71 -14.53 6.02
CA LYS A 3 19.01 -13.33 6.28
C LYS A 3 17.54 -13.65 6.21
N VAL A 4 16.81 -13.33 7.25
CA VAL A 4 15.37 -13.50 7.24
C VAL A 4 14.77 -12.37 6.42
N THR A 5 14.14 -12.71 5.32
CA THR A 5 13.48 -11.73 4.48
C THR A 5 11.99 -11.81 4.73
N THR A 6 11.41 -10.69 5.18
CA THR A 6 9.98 -10.62 5.37
C THR A 6 9.32 -10.41 4.01
N GLU A 7 8.54 -11.38 3.59
CA GLU A 7 7.81 -11.28 2.34
C GLU A 7 6.34 -11.20 2.63
N HIS A 8 5.71 -10.15 2.14
CA HIS A 8 4.28 -9.98 2.26
C HIS A 8 3.64 -10.04 0.89
N LYS A 9 2.50 -10.71 0.82
CA LYS A 9 1.74 -10.80 -0.41
C LYS A 9 0.40 -10.14 -0.20
N ASP A 10 -0.09 -9.46 -1.22
CA ASP A 10 -1.37 -8.81 -1.16
C ASP A 10 -2.50 -9.84 -1.23
N LYS A 11 -3.74 -9.35 -1.26
CA LYS A 11 -4.90 -10.21 -1.28
C LYS A 11 -4.93 -11.13 -2.50
N LEU A 12 -4.30 -10.72 -3.59
CA LEU A 12 -4.27 -11.48 -4.83
C LEU A 12 -3.01 -12.34 -4.95
N GLY A 13 -2.16 -12.36 -3.93
CA GLY A 13 -0.96 -13.18 -3.92
C GLY A 13 0.26 -12.53 -4.56
N ARG A 14 0.21 -11.25 -4.85
CA ARG A 14 1.35 -10.54 -5.43
C ARG A 14 2.27 -10.02 -4.34
N VAL A 15 3.57 -10.13 -4.56
CA VAL A 15 4.57 -9.71 -3.58
C VAL A 15 4.58 -8.19 -3.45
N LEU A 16 4.57 -7.72 -2.20
CA LEU A 16 4.59 -6.29 -1.90
C LEU A 16 6.02 -5.84 -1.61
N ALA A 17 6.37 -4.64 -2.06
CA ALA A 17 7.67 -4.05 -1.81
C ALA A 17 7.48 -2.57 -1.46
N VAL A 18 8.45 -2.02 -0.73
CA VAL A 18 8.43 -0.59 -0.41
C VAL A 18 8.41 0.20 -1.71
N GLY A 19 7.52 1.18 -1.77
CA GLY A 19 7.33 1.99 -2.96
C GLY A 19 6.19 1.53 -3.85
N ASP A 20 5.63 0.35 -3.58
CA ASP A 20 4.51 -0.14 -4.38
C ASP A 20 3.25 0.65 -4.09
N ALA A 21 2.47 0.92 -5.13
CA ALA A 21 1.17 1.53 -4.98
C ALA A 21 0.15 0.45 -4.64
N VAL A 22 -0.70 0.76 -3.68
CA VAL A 22 -1.67 -0.21 -3.17
C VAL A 22 -3.00 0.46 -2.88
N CYS A 23 -4.03 -0.36 -2.80
CA CYS A 23 -5.36 0.07 -2.43
C CYS A 23 -5.71 -0.66 -1.13
N TYR A 24 -6.26 0.06 -0.15
CA TYR A 24 -6.54 -0.52 1.15
C TYR A 24 -7.77 0.12 1.78
N PRO A 25 -8.51 -0.62 2.61
CA PRO A 25 -9.73 -0.07 3.23
C PRO A 25 -9.40 0.66 4.53
N VAL A 26 -10.12 1.76 4.76
CA VAL A 26 -10.09 2.46 6.03
C VAL A 26 -11.54 2.79 6.37
N SER A 27 -12.04 2.19 7.44
CA SER A 27 -13.47 2.29 7.80
C SER A 27 -14.32 1.85 6.61
N ASN A 28 -15.17 2.72 6.10
CA ASN A 28 -16.05 2.40 4.98
C ASN A 28 -15.50 2.90 3.65
N MET A 29 -14.24 3.34 3.62
CA MET A 29 -13.67 3.94 2.43
C MET A 29 -12.49 3.15 1.93
N LEU A 30 -12.26 3.24 0.63
CA LEU A 30 -11.14 2.60 -0.02
C LEU A 30 -10.13 3.68 -0.41
N TYR A 31 -8.92 3.57 0.11
CA TYR A 31 -7.87 4.54 -0.17
C TYR A 31 -6.78 3.95 -1.04
N VAL A 32 -6.11 4.82 -1.78
CA VAL A 32 -4.94 4.45 -2.56
C VAL A 32 -3.73 5.08 -1.88
N GLY A 33 -2.68 4.31 -1.71
CA GLY A 33 -1.48 4.79 -1.07
C GLY A 33 -0.25 4.05 -1.54
N THR A 34 0.85 4.28 -0.84
CA THR A 34 2.14 3.70 -1.17
C THR A 34 2.66 2.94 0.05
N VAL A 35 3.27 1.79 -0.18
CA VAL A 35 3.92 1.04 0.89
C VAL A 35 5.18 1.78 1.31
N THR A 36 5.28 2.11 2.59
CA THR A 36 6.44 2.81 3.12
C THR A 36 7.34 1.93 3.95
N LYS A 37 6.80 0.83 4.50
CA LYS A 37 7.61 -0.07 5.31
C LYS A 37 6.94 -1.44 5.38
N LEU A 38 7.76 -2.48 5.39
CA LEU A 38 7.31 -3.85 5.58
C LEU A 38 7.72 -4.29 6.97
N ASN A 39 6.74 -4.42 7.87
CA ASN A 39 6.99 -4.88 9.22
C ASN A 39 6.74 -6.40 9.28
N ASN A 40 7.01 -7.00 10.45
CA ASN A 40 6.90 -8.45 10.57
C ASN A 40 5.53 -8.99 10.19
N LYS A 41 4.48 -8.35 10.68
CA LYS A 41 3.12 -8.85 10.45
C LYS A 41 2.27 -7.92 9.63
N MET A 42 2.64 -6.66 9.55
CA MET A 42 1.82 -5.64 8.91
C MET A 42 2.64 -4.83 7.93
N VAL A 43 1.95 -4.15 7.06
CA VAL A 43 2.56 -3.27 6.06
C VAL A 43 2.13 -1.84 6.40
N LYS A 44 3.10 -0.94 6.46
CA LYS A 44 2.79 0.47 6.66
C LYS A 44 2.55 1.11 5.30
N VAL A 45 1.41 1.79 5.17
CA VAL A 45 1.03 2.43 3.92
C VAL A 45 0.74 3.90 4.19
N GLN A 46 1.03 4.74 3.22
CA GLN A 46 0.80 6.16 3.32
C GLN A 46 -0.16 6.58 2.21
N LYS A 47 -1.27 7.21 2.61
CA LYS A 47 -2.28 7.63 1.66
C LYS A 47 -1.73 8.65 0.68
N ILE A 48 -2.06 8.49 -0.60
CA ILE A 48 -1.72 9.48 -1.60
C ILE A 48 -2.68 10.65 -1.42
N THR A 49 -2.13 11.81 -1.07
CA THR A 49 -2.94 12.97 -0.77
C THR A 49 -2.13 14.23 -1.05
N LYS A 50 -2.83 15.31 -1.29
CA LYS A 50 -2.19 16.61 -1.49
C LYS A 50 -1.99 17.35 -0.18
N THR A 51 -2.41 16.78 0.95
CA THR A 51 -2.27 17.46 2.23
C THR A 51 -0.81 17.48 2.66
N ARG A 52 -0.50 18.47 3.49
CA ARG A 52 0.84 18.62 4.03
C ARG A 52 1.19 17.49 5.01
N TYR A 53 0.18 16.89 5.62
CA TYR A 53 0.37 15.87 6.63
C TYR A 53 -0.25 14.56 6.16
N PRO A 54 0.52 13.77 5.38
CA PRO A 54 0.01 12.49 4.89
C PRO A 54 -0.28 11.54 6.04
N THR A 55 -1.36 10.79 5.90
CA THR A 55 -1.79 9.84 6.91
C THR A 55 -1.18 8.47 6.61
N GLU A 56 -0.56 7.87 7.64
CA GLU A 56 -0.02 6.53 7.52
C GLU A 56 -0.91 5.55 8.29
N HIS A 57 -1.03 4.34 7.76
CA HIS A 57 -1.79 3.28 8.39
C HIS A 57 -1.01 2.00 8.36
N ASN A 58 -1.25 1.15 9.37
CA ASN A 58 -0.71 -0.20 9.38
C ASN A 58 -1.83 -1.14 8.97
N LYS A 59 -1.58 -1.94 7.94
CA LYS A 59 -2.57 -2.87 7.40
C LYS A 59 -1.96 -4.25 7.24
N TYR A 60 -2.79 -5.27 7.40
CA TYR A 60 -2.34 -6.62 7.10
C TYR A 60 -2.21 -6.78 5.60
N PRO A 61 -1.20 -7.53 5.13
CA PRO A 61 -1.00 -7.68 3.68
C PRO A 61 -2.22 -8.21 2.95
N HIS A 62 -2.95 -9.12 3.57
CA HIS A 62 -4.12 -9.71 2.92
C HIS A 62 -5.31 -8.76 2.80
N ASP A 63 -5.20 -7.56 3.40
CA ASP A 63 -6.23 -6.53 3.26
C ASP A 63 -5.86 -5.50 2.20
N ILE A 64 -4.75 -5.70 1.51
CA ILE A 64 -4.20 -4.74 0.57
C ILE A 64 -4.20 -5.36 -0.82
N ILE A 65 -4.44 -4.54 -1.83
CA ILE A 65 -4.34 -4.96 -3.23
C ILE A 65 -3.32 -4.07 -3.91
N LYS A 66 -2.29 -4.70 -4.49
CA LYS A 66 -1.26 -3.98 -5.22
C LYS A 66 -1.83 -3.49 -6.54
N LEU A 67 -1.52 -2.23 -6.87
CA LEU A 67 -1.97 -1.61 -8.11
C LEU A 67 -0.82 -1.53 -9.10
N ASP A 68 -1.13 -1.61 -10.40
CA ASP A 68 -0.10 -1.39 -11.40
C ASP A 68 0.04 0.11 -11.68
N SER A 69 1.08 0.47 -12.44
CA SER A 69 1.38 1.88 -12.68
C SER A 69 0.29 2.59 -13.48
N ALA A 70 -0.39 1.88 -14.38
CA ALA A 70 -1.46 2.48 -15.16
C ALA A 70 -2.64 2.83 -14.26
N GLU A 71 -2.97 1.94 -13.32
CA GLU A 71 -4.07 2.18 -12.38
C GLU A 71 -3.76 3.38 -11.49
N VAL A 72 -2.52 3.48 -11.03
CA VAL A 72 -2.10 4.59 -10.18
C VAL A 72 -2.17 5.90 -10.94
N THR A 73 -1.68 5.92 -12.17
CA THR A 73 -1.71 7.12 -13.00
C THR A 73 -3.15 7.59 -13.21
N PHE A 74 -4.04 6.67 -13.50
CA PHE A 74 -5.43 6.98 -13.72
C PHE A 74 -6.07 7.60 -12.47
N TYR A 75 -5.78 7.00 -11.33
CA TYR A 75 -6.29 7.52 -10.05
C TYR A 75 -5.76 8.94 -9.79
N ALA A 76 -4.47 9.15 -10.03
CA ALA A 76 -3.85 10.46 -9.80
C ALA A 76 -4.50 11.54 -10.67
N LEU A 77 -4.83 11.20 -11.91
CA LEU A 77 -5.49 12.15 -12.80
C LEU A 77 -6.87 12.54 -12.29
N GLN A 78 -7.57 11.60 -11.66
CA GLN A 78 -8.90 11.87 -11.11
C GLN A 78 -8.85 12.76 -9.88
N GLN A 79 -7.70 12.86 -9.23
CA GLN A 79 -7.53 13.65 -8.02
C GLN A 79 -7.18 15.12 -8.29
N GLN A 80 -7.00 15.48 -9.53
CA GLN A 80 -6.66 16.87 -9.90
C GLN A 80 -7.87 17.76 -9.95
#